data_e111657f165330be529fb25770a20be6
#
_entry.id   e111657f165330be529fb25770a20be6
#
_cell.length_a   1.000
_cell.length_b   1.000
_cell.length_c   1.000
_cell.angle_alpha   90.00
_cell.angle_beta   90.00
_cell.angle_gamma   90.00
#
_symmetry.space_group_name_H-M   'P 1'
#
loop_
_entity.id
_entity.type
_entity.pdbx_description
1 polymer ?
#
loop_
_entity_poly.entity_id
_entity_poly.type
_entity_poly.pdbx_seq_one_letter_code
_entity_poly.pdbx_strand_id
1 'polypeptide(L)'
;RSLMALSRVHMTPIDREAMQPGDVVVVRFGDHPQHFGVLGNYKHGGLSIVHAAMKSGAVVEQRLMFSSAMHFVAAFALPGVE
;
A
#
# COMPACT_ATOMS: atom_id res chain seq x y z
N ARG A 1 2.27 -0.12 -19.06
CA ARG A 1 1.12 0.34 -18.28
C ARG A 1 1.54 0.65 -16.86
N SER A 2 1.14 1.78 -16.36
CA SER A 2 1.52 2.17 -15.02
C SER A 2 0.61 1.52 -13.97
N LEU A 3 1.13 1.39 -12.76
CA LEU A 3 0.36 0.89 -11.63
C LEU A 3 -0.86 1.76 -11.35
N MET A 4 -0.69 3.08 -11.43
CA MET A 4 -1.79 4.00 -11.14
C MET A 4 -2.90 3.90 -12.18
N ALA A 5 -2.58 3.66 -13.45
CA ALA A 5 -3.60 3.49 -14.49
C ALA A 5 -4.42 2.23 -14.22
N LEU A 6 -3.77 1.14 -13.81
CA LEU A 6 -4.47 -0.10 -13.48
C LEU A 6 -5.38 0.10 -12.27
N SER A 7 -4.90 0.80 -11.25
CA SER A 7 -5.69 1.06 -10.04
C SER A 7 -6.95 1.85 -10.35
N ARG A 8 -6.86 2.84 -11.25
CA ARG A 8 -8.04 3.63 -11.60
C ARG A 8 -9.11 2.83 -12.33
N VAL A 9 -8.72 1.77 -13.01
CA VAL A 9 -9.68 0.93 -13.73
C VAL A 9 -10.44 0.01 -12.77
N HIS A 10 -9.78 -0.50 -11.76
CA HIS A 10 -10.33 -1.58 -10.95
C HIS A 10 -10.52 -1.25 -9.47
N MET A 11 -10.08 -0.08 -9.01
CA MET A 11 -10.09 0.25 -7.60
C MET A 11 -10.63 1.66 -7.39
N THR A 12 -11.24 1.87 -6.23
CA THR A 12 -11.80 3.17 -5.86
C THR A 12 -10.80 3.91 -5.00
N PRO A 13 -10.39 5.14 -5.38
CA PRO A 13 -9.49 5.92 -4.52
C PRO A 13 -10.16 6.23 -3.17
N ILE A 14 -9.37 6.17 -2.12
CA ILE A 14 -9.83 6.51 -0.78
C ILE A 14 -8.83 7.45 -0.13
N ASP A 15 -9.32 8.19 0.87
CA ASP A 15 -8.47 9.07 1.64
C ASP A 15 -7.54 8.27 2.55
N ARG A 16 -6.40 8.87 2.86
CA ARG A 16 -5.43 8.25 3.74
C ARG A 16 -6.04 7.84 5.07
N GLU A 17 -6.92 8.68 5.62
CA GLU A 17 -7.56 8.42 6.90
C GLU A 17 -8.59 7.31 6.84
N ALA A 18 -9.03 6.93 5.65
CA ALA A 18 -10.03 5.88 5.47
C ALA A 18 -9.43 4.51 5.20
N MET A 19 -8.12 4.38 5.22
CA MET A 19 -7.46 3.11 4.94
C MET A 19 -7.84 2.05 5.96
N GLN A 20 -8.10 0.82 5.47
CA GLN A 20 -8.48 -0.32 6.28
C GLN A 20 -7.74 -1.56 5.77
N PRO A 21 -7.65 -2.61 6.61
CA PRO A 21 -7.12 -3.89 6.13
C PRO A 21 -7.85 -4.36 4.87
N GLY A 22 -7.09 -4.87 3.91
CA GLY A 22 -7.62 -5.29 2.62
C GLY A 22 -7.51 -4.23 1.53
N ASP A 23 -7.31 -2.97 1.90
CA ASP A 23 -7.11 -1.91 0.92
C ASP A 23 -5.69 -1.97 0.33
N VAL A 24 -5.51 -1.29 -0.80
CA VAL A 24 -4.21 -1.19 -1.46
C VAL A 24 -3.64 0.19 -1.17
N VAL A 25 -2.36 0.24 -0.87
CA VAL A 25 -1.65 1.51 -0.69
C VAL A 25 -0.51 1.58 -1.69
N VAL A 26 -0.30 2.77 -2.24
CA VAL A 26 0.84 3.07 -3.10
C VAL A 26 1.79 3.95 -2.31
N VAL A 27 3.04 3.53 -2.24
CA VAL A 27 4.06 4.22 -1.44
C VAL A 27 5.31 4.42 -2.29
N ARG A 28 6.18 5.29 -1.81
CA ARG A 28 7.49 5.50 -2.40
C ARG A 28 8.53 5.51 -1.29
N PHE A 29 9.56 4.69 -1.45
CA PHE A 29 10.67 4.65 -0.49
C PHE A 29 11.77 5.58 -1.00
N GLY A 30 11.96 6.70 -0.32
CA GLY A 30 12.96 7.68 -0.70
C GLY A 30 12.76 8.12 -2.14
N ASP A 31 13.80 8.00 -2.96
CA ASP A 31 13.78 8.37 -4.37
C ASP A 31 13.49 7.21 -5.30
N HIS A 32 13.15 6.06 -4.75
CA HIS A 32 12.84 4.87 -5.55
C HIS A 32 11.50 5.01 -6.26
N PRO A 33 11.28 4.24 -7.34
CA PRO A 33 9.97 4.23 -7.99
C PRO A 33 8.87 3.83 -7.04
N GLN A 34 7.65 4.27 -7.36
CA GLN A 34 6.48 3.89 -6.59
C GLN A 34 6.28 2.39 -6.62
N HIS A 35 5.78 1.84 -5.52
CA HIS A 35 5.28 0.47 -5.52
C HIS A 35 4.10 0.38 -4.57
N PHE A 36 3.43 -0.76 -4.60
CA PHE A 36 2.21 -0.91 -3.84
C PHE A 36 2.27 -2.11 -2.93
N GLY A 37 1.38 -2.10 -1.96
CA GLY A 37 1.20 -3.22 -1.06
C GLY A 37 -0.25 -3.33 -0.65
N VAL A 38 -0.59 -4.41 0.02
CA VAL A 38 -1.92 -4.64 0.57
C VAL A 38 -1.86 -4.39 2.07
N LEU A 39 -2.85 -3.69 2.58
CA LEU A 39 -2.91 -3.39 4.00
C LEU A 39 -3.44 -4.57 4.79
N GLY A 40 -2.88 -4.80 5.95
CA GLY A 40 -3.32 -5.81 6.88
C GLY A 40 -3.37 -5.28 8.29
N ASN A 41 -3.70 -6.14 9.23
CA ASN A 41 -3.67 -5.83 10.66
C ASN A 41 -2.29 -6.18 11.20
N TYR A 42 -1.60 -5.19 11.75
CA TYR A 42 -0.31 -5.46 12.36
C TYR A 42 -0.51 -6.13 13.71
N LYS A 43 0.31 -7.13 14.01
CA LYS A 43 0.14 -7.94 15.22
C LYS A 43 0.23 -7.14 16.51
N HIS A 44 0.87 -5.99 16.48
CA HIS A 44 1.01 -5.12 17.65
C HIS A 44 0.12 -3.88 17.57
N GLY A 45 -0.90 -3.91 16.70
CA GLY A 45 -1.84 -2.82 16.54
C GLY A 45 -1.52 -1.95 15.34
N GLY A 46 -2.56 -1.31 14.80
CA GLY A 46 -2.44 -0.48 13.60
C GLY A 46 -2.44 -1.30 12.33
N LEU A 47 -2.05 -0.66 11.25
CA LEU A 47 -2.03 -1.29 9.94
C LEU A 47 -0.63 -1.79 9.61
N SER A 48 -0.59 -2.88 8.85
CA SER A 48 0.63 -3.37 8.23
C SER A 48 0.54 -3.18 6.72
N ILE A 49 1.70 -3.20 6.06
CA ILE A 49 1.78 -3.24 4.61
C ILE A 49 2.49 -4.53 4.22
N VAL A 50 1.85 -5.29 3.31
CA VAL A 50 2.40 -6.52 2.76
C VAL A 50 2.84 -6.21 1.34
N HIS A 51 4.12 -6.35 1.06
CA HIS A 51 4.67 -5.99 -0.24
C HIS A 51 5.88 -6.86 -0.57
N ALA A 52 6.27 -6.85 -1.85
CA ALA A 52 7.46 -7.57 -2.26
C ALA A 52 8.69 -6.70 -2.02
N ALA A 53 9.66 -7.25 -1.32
CA ALA A 53 10.93 -6.56 -1.09
C ALA A 53 11.75 -6.58 -2.36
N MET A 54 12.21 -5.40 -2.81
CA MET A 54 12.84 -5.28 -4.11
C MET A 54 14.12 -6.10 -4.23
N LYS A 55 14.93 -6.12 -3.18
CA LYS A 55 16.23 -6.80 -3.25
C LYS A 55 16.11 -8.31 -3.21
N SER A 56 15.26 -8.82 -2.33
CA SER A 56 15.16 -10.27 -2.14
C SER A 56 14.08 -10.91 -3.00
N GLY A 57 13.13 -10.11 -3.49
CA GLY A 57 11.96 -10.64 -4.15
C GLY A 57 10.99 -11.32 -3.21
N ALA A 58 11.28 -11.36 -1.94
CA ALA A 58 10.42 -12.00 -0.95
C ALA A 58 9.25 -11.09 -0.59
N VAL A 59 8.12 -11.69 -0.27
CA VAL A 59 6.98 -10.96 0.27
C VAL A 59 7.24 -10.71 1.75
N VAL A 60 7.09 -9.47 2.17
CA VAL A 60 7.32 -9.08 3.56
C VAL A 60 6.13 -8.31 4.08
N GLU A 61 5.94 -8.39 5.40
CA GLU A 61 4.94 -7.60 6.11
C GLU A 61 5.66 -6.75 7.13
N GLN A 62 5.34 -5.45 7.16
CA GLN A 62 5.90 -4.55 8.15
C GLN A 62 4.84 -3.57 8.60
N ARG A 63 5.07 -2.94 9.75
CA ARG A 63 4.15 -1.90 10.22
C ARG A 63 4.12 -0.76 9.20
N LEU A 64 2.90 -0.28 8.92
CA LEU A 64 2.74 0.88 8.03
C LEU A 64 3.04 2.14 8.83
N MET A 65 4.15 2.81 8.49
CA MET A 65 4.54 4.05 9.13
C MET A 65 5.06 5.01 8.08
N PHE A 66 4.31 6.07 7.83
CA PHE A 66 4.76 7.08 6.89
C PHE A 66 5.80 7.99 7.54
N SER A 67 6.84 8.28 6.78
CA SER A 67 7.98 9.06 7.27
C SER A 67 8.75 9.59 6.08
N SER A 68 9.91 10.18 6.33
CA SER A 68 10.81 10.57 5.24
C SER A 68 11.32 9.36 4.45
N ALA A 69 11.25 8.16 5.04
CA ALA A 69 11.69 6.94 4.36
C ALA A 69 10.58 6.27 3.55
N MET A 70 9.32 6.43 3.96
CA MET A 70 8.19 5.83 3.25
C MET A 70 7.09 6.87 3.09
N HIS A 71 6.93 7.35 1.87
CA HIS A 71 5.96 8.41 1.55
C HIS A 71 4.65 7.82 1.08
N PHE A 72 3.55 8.36 1.58
CA PHE A 72 2.22 8.03 1.07
C PHE A 72 2.04 8.65 -0.31
N VAL A 73 1.54 7.86 -1.26
CA VAL A 73 1.21 8.36 -2.59
C VAL A 73 -0.30 8.30 -2.82
N ALA A 74 -0.91 7.14 -2.59
CA ALA A 74 -2.34 6.98 -2.82
C ALA A 74 -2.84 5.72 -2.12
N ALA A 75 -4.14 5.62 -1.94
CA ALA A 75 -4.76 4.42 -1.40
C ALA A 75 -6.04 4.13 -2.16
N PHE A 76 -6.41 2.85 -2.23
CA PHE A 76 -7.54 2.39 -3.03
C PHE A 76 -8.25 1.25 -2.31
N ALA A 77 -9.58 1.25 -2.39
CA ALA A 77 -10.39 0.11 -1.95
C ALA A 77 -10.59 -0.84 -3.12
N LEU A 78 -10.49 -2.13 -2.86
CA LEU A 78 -10.74 -3.15 -3.88
C LEU A 78 -12.23 -3.30 -4.10
N PRO A 79 -12.69 -3.39 -5.36
CA PRO A 79 -14.11 -3.59 -5.62
C PRO A 79 -14.56 -4.95 -5.14
N GLY A 80 -15.78 -5.01 -4.58
CA GLY A 80 -16.37 -6.25 -4.14
C GLY A 80 -15.84 -6.79 -2.82
N VAL A 81 -14.96 -6.08 -2.16
CA VAL A 81 -14.44 -6.46 -0.84
C VAL A 81 -15.19 -5.64 0.19
N GLU A 82 -15.90 -6.31 1.05
CA GLU A 82 -16.75 -5.67 2.04
C GLU A 82 -16.23 -5.90 3.45
#